data_e1109b8befd2e7b579967310fd0a53b9
#
_entry.id   e1109b8befd2e7b579967310fd0a53b9
#
_cell.length_a   1.000
_cell.length_b   1.000
_cell.length_c   1.000
_cell.angle_alpha   90.00
_cell.angle_beta   90.00
_cell.angle_gamma   90.00
#
_symmetry.space_group_name_H-M   'P 1'
#
loop_
_entity.id
_entity.type
_entity.pdbx_description
1 polymer ?
#
loop_
_entity_poly.entity_id
_entity_poly.type
_entity_poly.pdbx_seq_one_letter_code
_entity_poly.pdbx_strand_id
1 'polypeptide(L)'
;MNFHELFIEPFVEFDFMRYALASIFCLALSAAPVGVFLVMRRMSLVGDALGHAVLPGAAIGYMFAGLSLPAMSIGGFVAGLLMALLAGLVSRFTTLKEDANFAAFYLTSLAIGVVLVSKNGDSVDLLHLLFGSVLAVDVAALTLIAAAASITALALAVIYRPLVLESIDPLFLKAVNGKGGFWHVLFLVLVVMNMVAGFQALGTLMSVGLMMLPAITARLWAKSMGMMISMAALIALLCGFAGLLFSYHIEIPSGPAIILCCGVLYVFSVVFGWEGGVVTKWLKRRRHKVG
;
A
#
# COMPACT_ATOMS: atom_id res chain seq x y z
N MET A 1 9.73 34.55 -1.66
CA MET A 1 8.65 33.62 -1.87
C MET A 1 7.70 33.73 -0.68
N ASN A 2 6.46 34.13 -0.93
CA ASN A 2 5.44 34.22 0.11
C ASN A 2 4.94 32.82 0.50
N PHE A 3 4.51 32.66 1.73
CA PHE A 3 3.92 31.36 2.19
C PHE A 3 2.81 30.84 1.26
N HIS A 4 2.03 31.75 0.69
CA HIS A 4 0.97 31.44 -0.27
C HIS A 4 1.53 30.83 -1.56
N GLU A 5 2.56 31.44 -2.14
CA GLU A 5 3.24 30.96 -3.36
C GLU A 5 3.87 29.57 -3.17
N LEU A 6 4.40 29.30 -1.95
CA LEU A 6 5.09 28.05 -1.67
C LEU A 6 4.14 26.87 -1.46
N PHE A 7 3.02 27.06 -0.77
CA PHE A 7 2.19 25.99 -0.25
C PHE A 7 0.79 25.89 -0.89
N ILE A 8 0.25 26.99 -1.40
CA ILE A 8 -1.16 27.05 -1.83
C ILE A 8 -1.27 27.19 -3.34
N GLU A 9 -0.45 28.03 -3.95
CA GLU A 9 -0.50 28.34 -5.37
C GLU A 9 -0.45 27.11 -6.28
N PRO A 10 0.41 26.07 -6.06
CA PRO A 10 0.46 24.88 -6.88
C PRO A 10 -0.88 24.12 -6.94
N PHE A 11 -1.64 24.14 -5.84
CA PHE A 11 -2.94 23.46 -5.75
C PHE A 11 -4.11 24.30 -6.27
N VAL A 12 -3.95 25.64 -6.35
CA VAL A 12 -4.97 26.53 -6.91
C VAL A 12 -4.83 26.62 -8.42
N GLU A 13 -3.60 26.67 -8.92
CA GLU A 13 -3.30 26.86 -10.33
C GLU A 13 -3.49 25.57 -11.16
N PHE A 14 -3.15 24.40 -10.58
CA PHE A 14 -3.13 23.13 -11.32
C PHE A 14 -4.16 22.13 -10.80
N ASP A 15 -5.12 21.74 -11.67
CA ASP A 15 -6.15 20.74 -11.36
C ASP A 15 -5.56 19.36 -11.03
N PHE A 16 -4.50 18.94 -11.74
CA PHE A 16 -3.86 17.66 -11.50
C PHE A 16 -3.26 17.56 -10.08
N MET A 17 -2.75 18.66 -9.52
CA MET A 17 -2.24 18.69 -8.14
C MET A 17 -3.37 18.47 -7.13
N ARG A 18 -4.57 18.99 -7.39
CA ARG A 18 -5.75 18.74 -6.55
C ARG A 18 -6.20 17.29 -6.61
N TYR A 19 -6.24 16.70 -7.81
CA TYR A 19 -6.58 15.27 -7.97
C TYR A 19 -5.55 14.36 -7.33
N ALA A 20 -4.27 14.67 -7.47
CA ALA A 20 -3.19 13.96 -6.82
C ALA A 20 -3.32 14.01 -5.28
N LEU A 21 -3.54 15.19 -4.71
CA LEU A 21 -3.71 15.36 -3.26
C LEU A 21 -4.95 14.62 -2.74
N ALA A 22 -6.08 14.70 -3.47
CA ALA A 22 -7.30 13.98 -3.14
C ALA A 22 -7.10 12.45 -3.18
N SER A 23 -6.34 11.95 -4.16
CA SER A 23 -6.00 10.52 -4.27
C SER A 23 -5.12 10.06 -3.11
N ILE A 24 -4.12 10.86 -2.74
CA ILE A 24 -3.27 10.59 -1.57
C ILE A 24 -4.10 10.57 -0.29
N PHE A 25 -5.03 11.51 -0.13
CA PHE A 25 -5.94 11.55 1.01
C PHE A 25 -6.78 10.27 1.12
N CYS A 26 -7.38 9.84 0.02
CA CYS A 26 -8.16 8.60 -0.03
C CYS A 26 -7.30 7.37 0.33
N LEU A 27 -6.09 7.26 -0.24
CA LEU A 27 -5.16 6.16 0.06
C LEU A 27 -4.61 6.21 1.48
N ALA A 28 -4.35 7.39 2.02
CA ALA A 28 -3.91 7.53 3.40
C ALA A 28 -4.97 7.02 4.39
N LEU A 29 -6.25 7.21 4.08
CA LEU A 29 -7.36 6.73 4.90
C LEU A 29 -7.68 5.24 4.71
N SER A 30 -7.28 4.63 3.61
CA SER A 30 -7.58 3.23 3.30
C SER A 30 -6.34 2.34 3.31
N ALA A 31 -5.34 2.63 2.48
CA ALA A 31 -4.17 1.79 2.30
C ALA A 31 -3.23 1.83 3.52
N ALA A 32 -3.02 2.98 4.17
CA ALA A 32 -2.16 3.05 5.35
C ALA A 32 -2.68 2.21 6.53
N PRO A 33 -3.99 2.23 6.89
CA PRO A 33 -4.56 1.29 7.86
C PRO A 33 -4.40 -0.19 7.46
N VAL A 34 -4.62 -0.52 6.19
CA VAL A 34 -4.39 -1.88 5.67
C VAL A 34 -2.92 -2.29 5.86
N GLY A 35 -1.99 -1.39 5.55
CA GLY A 35 -0.56 -1.58 5.79
C GLY A 35 -0.21 -1.86 7.25
N VAL A 36 -0.88 -1.20 8.20
CA VAL A 36 -0.71 -1.46 9.63
C VAL A 36 -1.03 -2.92 9.96
N PHE A 37 -2.13 -3.46 9.46
CA PHE A 37 -2.46 -4.87 9.67
C PHE A 37 -1.47 -5.82 9.00
N LEU A 38 -0.96 -5.50 7.80
CA LEU A 38 0.10 -6.29 7.14
C LEU A 38 1.37 -6.32 7.98
N VAL A 39 1.82 -5.16 8.49
CA VAL A 39 3.00 -5.06 9.35
C VAL A 39 2.83 -5.85 10.64
N MET A 40 1.65 -5.79 11.28
CA MET A 40 1.35 -6.54 12.50
C MET A 40 1.35 -8.05 12.28
N ARG A 41 0.90 -8.51 11.13
CA ARG A 41 0.90 -9.92 10.72
C ARG A 41 2.26 -10.40 10.21
N ARG A 42 3.28 -9.54 10.17
CA ARG A 42 4.61 -9.81 9.59
C ARG A 42 4.56 -10.18 8.10
N MET A 43 3.61 -9.63 7.39
CA MET A 43 3.37 -9.84 5.95
C MET A 43 3.81 -8.61 5.13
N SER A 44 4.94 -8.01 5.47
CA SER A 44 5.40 -6.75 4.85
C SER A 44 5.71 -6.88 3.36
N LEU A 45 6.15 -8.05 2.91
CA LEU A 45 6.47 -8.32 1.51
C LEU A 45 5.24 -8.61 0.64
N VAL A 46 4.09 -8.89 1.27
CA VAL A 46 2.85 -9.22 0.55
C VAL A 46 2.34 -8.03 -0.27
N GLY A 47 2.50 -6.81 0.24
CA GLY A 47 2.15 -5.61 -0.52
C GLY A 47 2.91 -5.49 -1.84
N ASP A 48 4.23 -5.69 -1.81
CA ASP A 48 5.08 -5.67 -3.00
C ASP A 48 4.76 -6.83 -3.95
N ALA A 49 4.63 -8.03 -3.40
CA ALA A 49 4.27 -9.22 -4.16
C ALA A 49 2.91 -9.07 -4.90
N LEU A 50 1.91 -8.52 -4.23
CA LEU A 50 0.60 -8.24 -4.83
C LEU A 50 0.67 -7.13 -5.88
N GLY A 51 1.47 -6.09 -5.66
CA GLY A 51 1.70 -5.04 -6.65
C GLY A 51 2.17 -5.60 -7.99
N HIS A 52 3.10 -6.54 -7.96
CA HIS A 52 3.59 -7.22 -9.17
C HIS A 52 2.63 -8.28 -9.71
N ALA A 53 1.85 -8.94 -8.87
CA ALA A 53 0.87 -9.94 -9.29
C ALA A 53 -0.32 -9.35 -10.06
N VAL A 54 -0.63 -8.09 -9.85
CA VAL A 54 -1.69 -7.36 -10.57
C VAL A 54 -1.32 -7.12 -12.04
N LEU A 55 -0.03 -7.00 -12.36
CA LEU A 55 0.45 -6.65 -13.71
C LEU A 55 -0.03 -7.60 -14.83
N PRO A 56 0.13 -8.93 -14.75
CA PRO A 56 -0.34 -9.81 -15.82
C PRO A 56 -1.85 -9.75 -16.01
N GLY A 57 -2.61 -9.56 -14.92
CA GLY A 57 -4.06 -9.38 -15.01
C GLY A 57 -4.46 -8.06 -15.70
N ALA A 58 -3.78 -6.97 -15.39
CA ALA A 58 -3.97 -5.70 -16.07
C ALA A 58 -3.58 -5.79 -17.56
N ALA A 59 -2.48 -6.51 -17.89
CA ALA A 59 -2.06 -6.77 -19.25
C ALA A 59 -3.12 -7.59 -20.04
N ILE A 60 -3.69 -8.62 -19.42
CA ILE A 60 -4.80 -9.38 -20.00
C ILE A 60 -6.01 -8.48 -20.25
N GLY A 61 -6.38 -7.65 -19.27
CA GLY A 61 -7.46 -6.68 -19.43
C GLY A 61 -7.23 -5.72 -20.60
N TYR A 62 -6.00 -5.24 -20.75
CA TYR A 62 -5.57 -4.42 -21.89
C TYR A 62 -5.72 -5.15 -23.23
N MET A 63 -5.32 -6.41 -23.31
CA MET A 63 -5.44 -7.21 -24.53
C MET A 63 -6.89 -7.37 -25.01
N PHE A 64 -7.86 -7.46 -24.09
CA PHE A 64 -9.27 -7.63 -24.44
C PHE A 64 -10.01 -6.33 -24.74
N ALA A 65 -9.65 -5.24 -24.09
CA ALA A 65 -10.43 -3.99 -24.14
C ALA A 65 -9.57 -2.72 -24.35
N GLY A 66 -8.32 -2.87 -24.75
CA GLY A 66 -7.39 -1.75 -24.93
C GLY A 66 -7.15 -0.98 -23.62
N LEU A 67 -6.91 0.32 -23.72
CA LEU A 67 -6.67 1.23 -22.56
C LEU A 67 -7.95 1.50 -21.74
N SER A 68 -8.75 0.47 -21.50
CA SER A 68 -9.95 0.57 -20.66
C SER A 68 -9.60 0.41 -19.20
N LEU A 69 -9.68 1.51 -18.43
CA LEU A 69 -9.41 1.52 -16.99
C LEU A 69 -10.22 0.46 -16.20
N PRO A 70 -11.54 0.27 -16.46
CA PRO A 70 -12.30 -0.80 -15.81
C PRO A 70 -11.81 -2.21 -16.15
N ALA A 71 -11.48 -2.49 -17.41
CA ALA A 71 -11.03 -3.81 -17.83
C ALA A 71 -9.66 -4.17 -17.21
N MET A 72 -8.73 -3.22 -17.20
CA MET A 72 -7.42 -3.39 -16.56
C MET A 72 -7.56 -3.55 -15.04
N SER A 73 -8.48 -2.79 -14.40
CA SER A 73 -8.75 -2.90 -12.96
C SER A 73 -9.32 -4.27 -12.60
N ILE A 74 -10.31 -4.75 -13.35
CA ILE A 74 -10.93 -6.06 -13.11
C ILE A 74 -9.90 -7.18 -13.34
N GLY A 75 -9.14 -7.11 -14.44
CA GLY A 75 -8.08 -8.08 -14.73
C GLY A 75 -7.03 -8.13 -13.63
N GLY A 76 -6.54 -6.97 -13.21
CA GLY A 76 -5.58 -6.86 -12.13
C GLY A 76 -6.12 -7.35 -10.78
N PHE A 77 -7.38 -7.02 -10.46
CA PHE A 77 -8.03 -7.48 -9.25
C PHE A 77 -8.19 -9.02 -9.23
N VAL A 78 -8.63 -9.61 -10.32
CA VAL A 78 -8.79 -11.07 -10.44
C VAL A 78 -7.44 -11.76 -10.29
N ALA A 79 -6.39 -11.28 -10.97
CA ALA A 79 -5.05 -11.88 -10.89
C ALA A 79 -4.45 -11.73 -9.47
N GLY A 80 -4.53 -10.56 -8.87
CA GLY A 80 -4.06 -10.32 -7.51
C GLY A 80 -4.80 -11.17 -6.49
N LEU A 81 -6.13 -11.31 -6.62
CA LEU A 81 -6.94 -12.14 -5.75
C LEU A 81 -6.62 -13.63 -5.92
N LEU A 82 -6.49 -14.12 -7.15
CA LEU A 82 -6.09 -15.50 -7.42
C LEU A 82 -4.73 -15.81 -6.78
N MET A 83 -3.76 -14.93 -6.96
CA MET A 83 -2.44 -15.08 -6.37
C MET A 83 -2.51 -15.11 -4.83
N ALA A 84 -3.26 -14.19 -4.22
CA ALA A 84 -3.42 -14.13 -2.77
C ALA A 84 -4.09 -15.40 -2.23
N LEU A 85 -5.14 -15.89 -2.89
CA LEU A 85 -5.83 -17.13 -2.51
C LEU A 85 -4.92 -18.35 -2.69
N LEU A 86 -4.18 -18.46 -3.79
CA LEU A 86 -3.26 -19.58 -4.03
C LEU A 86 -2.14 -19.59 -2.99
N ALA A 87 -1.52 -18.44 -2.69
CA ALA A 87 -0.48 -18.35 -1.66
C ALA A 87 -1.00 -18.76 -0.28
N GLY A 88 -2.18 -18.26 0.11
CA GLY A 88 -2.83 -18.64 1.37
C GLY A 88 -3.26 -20.10 1.42
N LEU A 89 -3.69 -20.67 0.30
CA LEU A 89 -4.08 -22.08 0.20
C LEU A 89 -2.86 -23.02 0.33
N VAL A 90 -1.80 -22.72 -0.39
CA VAL A 90 -0.56 -23.52 -0.34
C VAL A 90 0.06 -23.48 1.05
N SER A 91 0.05 -22.34 1.75
CA SER A 91 0.55 -22.28 3.12
C SER A 91 -0.27 -23.09 4.13
N ARG A 92 -1.52 -23.44 3.83
CA ARG A 92 -2.33 -24.34 4.66
C ARG A 92 -2.01 -25.82 4.45
N PHE A 93 -1.59 -26.21 3.25
CA PHE A 93 -1.29 -27.60 2.89
C PHE A 93 0.21 -27.93 2.92
N THR A 94 1.07 -26.93 3.11
CA THR A 94 2.53 -27.10 3.17
C THR A 94 3.09 -26.55 4.47
N THR A 95 4.34 -26.89 4.77
CA THR A 95 5.09 -26.33 5.90
C THR A 95 5.71 -24.95 5.59
N LEU A 96 5.51 -24.45 4.36
CA LEU A 96 6.06 -23.19 3.92
C LEU A 96 5.33 -22.01 4.56
N LYS A 97 6.08 -20.99 4.93
CA LYS A 97 5.51 -19.73 5.41
C LYS A 97 4.79 -19.01 4.28
N GLU A 98 3.73 -18.28 4.61
CA GLU A 98 2.92 -17.54 3.66
C GLU A 98 3.73 -16.56 2.82
N ASP A 99 4.69 -15.84 3.44
CA ASP A 99 5.62 -14.92 2.76
C ASP A 99 6.43 -15.61 1.64
N ALA A 100 6.89 -16.85 1.86
CA ALA A 100 7.65 -17.60 0.86
C ALA A 100 6.76 -18.01 -0.33
N ASN A 101 5.50 -18.37 -0.07
CA ASN A 101 4.54 -18.69 -1.11
C ASN A 101 4.17 -17.44 -1.92
N PHE A 102 3.97 -16.29 -1.26
CA PHE A 102 3.78 -15.03 -1.94
C PHE A 102 4.96 -14.69 -2.87
N ALA A 103 6.20 -14.87 -2.40
CA ALA A 103 7.40 -14.62 -3.21
C ALA A 103 7.46 -15.53 -4.45
N ALA A 104 7.17 -16.83 -4.31
CA ALA A 104 7.16 -17.78 -5.43
C ALA A 104 6.08 -17.45 -6.47
N PHE A 105 4.86 -17.18 -6.01
CA PHE A 105 3.75 -16.90 -6.91
C PHE A 105 3.90 -15.55 -7.60
N TYR A 106 4.43 -14.50 -6.91
CA TYR A 106 4.62 -13.21 -7.55
C TYR A 106 5.69 -13.25 -8.64
N LEU A 107 6.81 -13.95 -8.41
CA LEU A 107 7.85 -14.13 -9.44
C LEU A 107 7.30 -14.85 -10.67
N THR A 108 6.50 -15.90 -10.45
CA THR A 108 5.84 -16.62 -11.54
C THR A 108 4.84 -15.73 -12.28
N SER A 109 4.03 -14.98 -11.54
CA SER A 109 3.06 -14.03 -12.10
C SER A 109 3.74 -12.93 -12.92
N LEU A 110 4.83 -12.34 -12.39
CA LEU A 110 5.62 -11.34 -13.08
C LEU A 110 6.21 -11.89 -14.39
N ALA A 111 6.76 -13.10 -14.36
CA ALA A 111 7.29 -13.76 -15.55
C ALA A 111 6.20 -13.97 -16.62
N ILE A 112 5.00 -14.41 -16.23
CA ILE A 112 3.85 -14.53 -17.12
C ILE A 112 3.49 -13.17 -17.73
N GLY A 113 3.43 -12.12 -16.91
CA GLY A 113 3.13 -10.76 -17.35
C GLY A 113 4.12 -10.26 -18.41
N VAL A 114 5.42 -10.43 -18.16
CA VAL A 114 6.48 -10.05 -19.11
C VAL A 114 6.35 -10.82 -20.43
N VAL A 115 6.09 -12.13 -20.37
CA VAL A 115 5.92 -12.96 -21.58
C VAL A 115 4.69 -12.52 -22.37
N LEU A 116 3.57 -12.22 -21.71
CA LEU A 116 2.33 -11.77 -22.37
C LEU A 116 2.55 -10.43 -23.09
N VAL A 117 3.18 -9.46 -22.43
CA VAL A 117 3.46 -8.15 -23.03
C VAL A 117 4.48 -8.26 -24.17
N SER A 118 5.54 -9.07 -24.02
CA SER A 118 6.56 -9.26 -25.04
C SER A 118 6.02 -9.88 -26.33
N LYS A 119 5.00 -10.73 -26.26
CA LYS A 119 4.39 -11.38 -27.45
C LYS A 119 3.53 -10.44 -28.29
N ASN A 120 2.97 -9.39 -27.71
CA ASN A 120 2.01 -8.54 -28.41
C ASN A 120 2.65 -7.38 -29.20
N GLY A 121 3.98 -7.26 -29.21
CA GLY A 121 4.73 -6.35 -30.09
C GLY A 121 4.57 -4.85 -29.79
N ASP A 122 3.55 -4.45 -29.07
CA ASP A 122 3.43 -3.12 -28.53
C ASP A 122 4.28 -3.06 -27.25
N SER A 123 5.43 -2.43 -27.36
CA SER A 123 6.19 -1.97 -26.21
C SER A 123 5.38 -0.86 -25.51
N VAL A 124 4.19 -1.22 -24.99
CA VAL A 124 3.51 -0.42 -23.99
C VAL A 124 4.55 -0.21 -22.92
N ASP A 125 4.88 1.01 -22.70
CA ASP A 125 5.95 1.42 -21.84
C ASP A 125 5.70 0.84 -20.44
N LEU A 126 6.16 -0.42 -20.23
CA LEU A 126 6.02 -1.14 -18.97
C LEU A 126 6.57 -0.30 -17.81
N LEU A 127 7.55 0.57 -18.11
CA LEU A 127 8.05 1.54 -17.16
C LEU A 127 6.98 2.57 -16.79
N HIS A 128 6.21 3.08 -17.74
CA HIS A 128 5.09 3.97 -17.46
C HIS A 128 3.99 3.27 -16.64
N LEU A 129 3.73 2.02 -16.92
CA LEU A 129 2.75 1.22 -16.18
C LEU A 129 3.25 0.89 -14.75
N LEU A 130 4.55 0.65 -14.57
CA LEU A 130 5.15 0.32 -13.27
C LEU A 130 5.32 1.54 -12.37
N PHE A 131 5.79 2.65 -12.92
CA PHE A 131 6.07 3.85 -12.10
C PHE A 131 4.86 4.77 -11.99
N GLY A 132 3.87 4.63 -12.90
CA GLY A 132 2.69 5.49 -12.95
C GLY A 132 3.06 6.97 -13.10
N SER A 133 2.08 7.82 -13.26
CA SER A 133 2.27 9.26 -13.17
C SER A 133 1.18 9.83 -12.27
N VAL A 134 1.57 10.26 -11.08
CA VAL A 134 0.66 10.95 -10.16
C VAL A 134 0.05 12.21 -10.80
N LEU A 135 0.76 12.77 -11.78
CA LEU A 135 0.31 13.95 -12.54
C LEU A 135 -0.71 13.60 -13.63
N ALA A 136 -0.89 12.30 -13.95
CA ALA A 136 -1.86 11.83 -14.93
C ALA A 136 -3.17 11.34 -14.30
N VAL A 137 -3.39 11.59 -13.01
CA VAL A 137 -4.63 11.21 -12.31
C VAL A 137 -5.79 12.02 -12.89
N ASP A 138 -6.71 11.32 -13.54
CA ASP A 138 -7.97 11.87 -14.03
C ASP A 138 -9.12 11.64 -13.04
N VAL A 139 -10.31 12.17 -13.37
CA VAL A 139 -11.50 12.01 -12.54
C VAL A 139 -11.91 10.54 -12.42
N ALA A 140 -11.68 9.72 -13.45
CA ALA A 140 -12.06 8.31 -13.43
C ALA A 140 -11.16 7.52 -12.46
N ALA A 141 -9.84 7.76 -12.48
CA ALA A 141 -8.91 7.18 -11.53
C ALA A 141 -9.19 7.63 -10.08
N LEU A 142 -9.48 8.93 -9.88
CA LEU A 142 -9.85 9.46 -8.56
C LEU A 142 -11.13 8.81 -8.03
N THR A 143 -12.15 8.63 -8.86
CA THR A 143 -13.40 7.96 -8.44
C THR A 143 -13.18 6.50 -8.08
N LEU A 144 -12.32 5.79 -8.82
CA LEU A 144 -11.93 4.41 -8.49
C LEU A 144 -11.25 4.33 -7.11
N ILE A 145 -10.26 5.20 -6.86
CA ILE A 145 -9.57 5.26 -5.55
C ILE A 145 -10.57 5.62 -4.44
N ALA A 146 -11.41 6.62 -4.65
CA ALA A 146 -12.37 7.06 -3.64
C ALA A 146 -13.39 5.96 -3.31
N ALA A 147 -13.85 5.21 -4.31
CA ALA A 147 -14.72 4.05 -4.11
C ALA A 147 -14.01 2.94 -3.33
N ALA A 148 -12.80 2.56 -3.75
CA ALA A 148 -12.00 1.56 -3.05
C ALA A 148 -11.69 1.99 -1.61
N ALA A 149 -11.34 3.25 -1.39
CA ALA A 149 -11.07 3.81 -0.06
C ALA A 149 -12.32 3.77 0.84
N SER A 150 -13.48 4.16 0.31
CA SER A 150 -14.73 4.15 1.06
C SER A 150 -15.14 2.73 1.45
N ILE A 151 -15.07 1.78 0.51
CA ILE A 151 -15.37 0.37 0.77
C ILE A 151 -14.40 -0.19 1.83
N THR A 152 -13.10 0.10 1.70
CA THR A 152 -12.09 -0.36 2.65
C THR A 152 -12.31 0.23 4.04
N ALA A 153 -12.57 1.53 4.15
CA ALA A 153 -12.79 2.17 5.44
C ALA A 153 -14.03 1.60 6.14
N LEU A 154 -15.14 1.41 5.41
CA LEU A 154 -16.36 0.78 5.94
C LEU A 154 -16.11 -0.68 6.35
N ALA A 155 -15.47 -1.46 5.48
CA ALA A 155 -15.14 -2.85 5.78
C ALA A 155 -14.23 -2.96 7.01
N LEU A 156 -13.16 -2.15 7.08
CA LEU A 156 -12.26 -2.13 8.23
C LEU A 156 -12.98 -1.72 9.52
N ALA A 157 -13.91 -0.76 9.47
CA ALA A 157 -14.70 -0.38 10.64
C ALA A 157 -15.53 -1.57 11.18
N VAL A 158 -16.12 -2.38 10.28
CA VAL A 158 -16.92 -3.55 10.64
C VAL A 158 -16.06 -4.70 11.15
N ILE A 159 -14.94 -5.00 10.43
CA ILE A 159 -14.11 -6.17 10.71
C ILE A 159 -12.91 -5.86 11.63
N TYR A 160 -12.81 -4.64 12.16
CA TYR A 160 -11.68 -4.19 12.98
C TYR A 160 -11.38 -5.16 14.15
N ARG A 161 -12.40 -5.50 14.93
CA ARG A 161 -12.24 -6.38 16.11
C ARG A 161 -11.72 -7.78 15.74
N PRO A 162 -12.33 -8.53 14.78
CA PRO A 162 -11.80 -9.81 14.35
C PRO A 162 -10.39 -9.71 13.74
N LEU A 163 -10.07 -8.64 13.00
CA LEU A 163 -8.73 -8.46 12.44
C LEU A 163 -7.66 -8.23 13.50
N VAL A 164 -7.96 -7.44 14.54
CA VAL A 164 -7.04 -7.24 15.67
C VAL A 164 -6.81 -8.56 16.41
N LEU A 165 -7.87 -9.31 16.71
CA LEU A 165 -7.76 -10.62 17.36
C LEU A 165 -6.94 -11.60 16.53
N GLU A 166 -7.18 -11.68 15.23
CA GLU A 166 -6.43 -12.55 14.32
C GLU A 166 -4.95 -12.15 14.23
N SER A 167 -4.64 -10.85 14.35
CA SER A 167 -3.25 -10.36 14.30
C SER A 167 -2.48 -10.65 15.59
N ILE A 168 -3.16 -10.81 16.74
CA ILE A 168 -2.55 -11.05 18.05
C ILE A 168 -2.52 -12.54 18.37
N ASP A 169 -3.66 -13.22 18.24
CA ASP A 169 -3.81 -14.66 18.53
C ASP A 169 -4.77 -15.34 17.54
N PRO A 170 -4.23 -15.83 16.42
CA PRO A 170 -5.04 -16.53 15.42
C PRO A 170 -5.61 -17.85 15.92
N LEU A 171 -4.97 -18.50 16.91
CA LEU A 171 -5.47 -19.77 17.47
C LEU A 171 -6.69 -19.53 18.35
N PHE A 172 -6.67 -18.47 19.15
CA PHE A 172 -7.82 -18.06 19.97
C PHE A 172 -9.04 -17.74 19.11
N LEU A 173 -8.83 -16.99 18.01
CA LEU A 173 -9.93 -16.67 17.08
C LEU A 173 -10.55 -17.92 16.46
N LYS A 174 -9.73 -18.91 16.10
CA LYS A 174 -10.21 -20.20 15.57
C LYS A 174 -11.02 -20.99 16.61
N ALA A 175 -10.57 -20.97 17.86
CA ALA A 175 -11.24 -21.69 18.95
C ALA A 175 -12.61 -21.08 19.31
N VAL A 176 -12.71 -19.74 19.32
CA VAL A 176 -13.94 -19.02 19.73
C VAL A 176 -14.98 -18.94 18.61
N ASN A 177 -14.56 -18.72 17.36
CA ASN A 177 -15.50 -18.35 16.29
C ASN A 177 -15.39 -19.20 15.02
N GLY A 178 -14.43 -20.12 14.89
CA GLY A 178 -14.26 -21.02 13.73
C GLY A 178 -14.04 -20.34 12.37
N LYS A 179 -14.24 -19.01 12.28
CA LYS A 179 -14.26 -18.22 11.04
C LYS A 179 -12.95 -17.48 10.74
N GLY A 180 -11.83 -17.81 11.40
CA GLY A 180 -10.56 -17.11 11.20
C GLY A 180 -10.12 -17.04 9.73
N GLY A 181 -10.32 -18.15 8.97
CA GLY A 181 -10.00 -18.17 7.54
C GLY A 181 -10.82 -17.20 6.68
N PHE A 182 -12.06 -16.92 7.06
CA PHE A 182 -12.92 -15.96 6.36
C PHE A 182 -12.41 -14.51 6.53
N TRP A 183 -12.05 -14.12 7.74
CA TRP A 183 -11.52 -12.78 8.01
C TRP A 183 -10.19 -12.54 7.32
N HIS A 184 -9.35 -13.57 7.26
CA HIS A 184 -8.09 -13.51 6.52
C HIS A 184 -8.32 -13.26 5.03
N VAL A 185 -9.19 -14.06 4.39
CA VAL A 185 -9.51 -13.88 2.96
C VAL A 185 -10.12 -12.50 2.70
N LEU A 186 -11.06 -12.07 3.53
CA LEU A 186 -11.67 -10.74 3.40
C LEU A 186 -10.62 -9.62 3.51
N PHE A 187 -9.68 -9.75 4.44
CA PHE A 187 -8.57 -8.82 4.55
C PHE A 187 -7.69 -8.79 3.29
N LEU A 188 -7.34 -9.96 2.73
CA LEU A 188 -6.58 -10.03 1.48
C LEU A 188 -7.33 -9.39 0.29
N VAL A 189 -8.65 -9.53 0.23
CA VAL A 189 -9.49 -8.83 -0.77
C VAL A 189 -9.32 -7.32 -0.64
N LEU A 190 -9.34 -6.78 0.59
CA LEU A 190 -9.14 -5.34 0.81
C LEU A 190 -7.72 -4.89 0.43
N VAL A 191 -6.70 -5.71 0.71
CA VAL A 191 -5.32 -5.42 0.29
C VAL A 191 -5.24 -5.32 -1.23
N VAL A 192 -5.75 -6.35 -1.94
CA VAL A 192 -5.73 -6.39 -3.41
C VAL A 192 -6.51 -5.21 -4.00
N MET A 193 -7.67 -4.88 -3.44
CA MET A 193 -8.50 -3.77 -3.92
C MET A 193 -7.76 -2.42 -3.80
N ASN A 194 -7.09 -2.17 -2.67
CA ASN A 194 -6.30 -0.94 -2.50
C ASN A 194 -5.07 -0.92 -3.42
N MET A 195 -4.42 -2.08 -3.63
CA MET A 195 -3.29 -2.19 -4.56
C MET A 195 -3.72 -1.88 -5.99
N VAL A 196 -4.82 -2.46 -6.47
CA VAL A 196 -5.32 -2.23 -7.83
C VAL A 196 -5.71 -0.77 -8.04
N ALA A 197 -6.47 -0.19 -7.09
CA ALA A 197 -6.87 1.21 -7.18
C ALA A 197 -5.66 2.16 -7.15
N GLY A 198 -4.72 1.92 -6.25
CA GLY A 198 -3.50 2.73 -6.14
C GLY A 198 -2.57 2.56 -7.34
N PHE A 199 -2.41 1.33 -7.85
CA PHE A 199 -1.58 1.02 -9.00
C PHE A 199 -2.02 1.79 -10.25
N GLN A 200 -3.29 1.78 -10.56
CA GLN A 200 -3.82 2.40 -11.78
C GLN A 200 -3.71 3.92 -11.78
N ALA A 201 -3.81 4.53 -10.61
CA ALA A 201 -3.79 5.99 -10.50
C ALA A 201 -2.40 6.55 -10.20
N LEU A 202 -1.61 5.87 -9.40
CA LEU A 202 -0.36 6.41 -8.83
C LEU A 202 0.88 5.56 -9.13
N GLY A 203 0.68 4.38 -9.72
CA GLY A 203 1.74 3.40 -9.98
C GLY A 203 2.04 2.46 -8.80
N THR A 204 2.75 1.37 -9.09
CA THR A 204 3.05 0.33 -8.11
C THR A 204 3.92 0.82 -6.97
N LEU A 205 5.00 1.56 -7.28
CA LEU A 205 5.94 2.07 -6.28
C LEU A 205 5.23 2.92 -5.23
N MET A 206 4.37 3.84 -5.66
CA MET A 206 3.68 4.75 -4.76
C MET A 206 2.57 4.04 -3.98
N SER A 207 1.83 3.15 -4.62
CA SER A 207 0.76 2.38 -3.95
C SER A 207 1.31 1.52 -2.81
N VAL A 208 2.36 0.74 -3.07
CA VAL A 208 3.03 -0.09 -2.06
C VAL A 208 3.71 0.78 -0.99
N GLY A 209 4.42 1.81 -1.41
CA GLY A 209 5.17 2.69 -0.53
C GLY A 209 4.28 3.45 0.45
N LEU A 210 3.16 4.04 -0.01
CA LEU A 210 2.19 4.72 0.84
C LEU A 210 1.44 3.77 1.77
N MET A 211 1.28 2.52 1.40
CA MET A 211 0.69 1.51 2.28
C MET A 211 1.66 1.06 3.37
N MET A 212 2.94 0.81 3.02
CA MET A 212 3.87 0.13 3.92
C MET A 212 4.73 1.09 4.76
N LEU A 213 5.35 2.12 4.17
CA LEU A 213 6.28 3.00 4.87
C LEU A 213 5.64 3.76 6.03
N PRO A 214 4.45 4.39 5.88
CA PRO A 214 3.78 5.04 6.99
C PRO A 214 3.41 4.07 8.11
N ALA A 215 2.99 2.84 7.77
CA ALA A 215 2.62 1.82 8.73
C ALA A 215 3.82 1.35 9.57
N ILE A 216 4.97 1.08 8.92
CA ILE A 216 6.21 0.69 9.60
C ILE A 216 6.71 1.84 10.48
N THR A 217 6.64 3.08 9.97
CA THR A 217 7.04 4.28 10.70
C THR A 217 6.17 4.49 11.95
N ALA A 218 4.85 4.39 11.80
CA ALA A 218 3.90 4.52 12.89
C ALA A 218 4.13 3.50 14.01
N ARG A 219 4.55 2.28 13.69
CA ARG A 219 4.88 1.23 14.66
C ARG A 219 6.00 1.62 15.63
N LEU A 220 6.91 2.50 15.22
CA LEU A 220 8.02 2.97 16.06
C LEU A 220 7.58 4.02 17.09
N TRP A 221 6.39 4.59 16.94
CA TRP A 221 5.86 5.65 17.79
C TRP A 221 4.61 5.25 18.58
N ALA A 222 3.83 4.29 18.09
CA ALA A 222 2.52 3.97 18.60
C ALA A 222 2.53 2.79 19.58
N LYS A 223 1.78 2.91 20.68
CA LYS A 223 1.59 1.86 21.69
C LYS A 223 0.35 0.99 21.47
N SER A 224 -0.64 1.51 20.75
CA SER A 224 -1.90 0.82 20.50
C SER A 224 -2.20 0.74 19.00
N MET A 225 -3.03 -0.22 18.61
CA MET A 225 -3.44 -0.38 17.19
C MET A 225 -4.15 0.86 16.65
N GLY A 226 -5.06 1.45 17.42
CA GLY A 226 -5.77 2.65 17.00
C GLY A 226 -4.81 3.84 16.76
N MET A 227 -3.86 4.05 17.71
CA MET A 227 -2.82 5.07 17.54
C MET A 227 -1.93 4.78 16.32
N MET A 228 -1.61 3.52 16.06
CA MET A 228 -0.78 3.13 14.91
C MET A 228 -1.49 3.42 13.59
N ILE A 229 -2.79 3.13 13.50
CA ILE A 229 -3.61 3.42 12.33
C ILE A 229 -3.71 4.93 12.08
N SER A 230 -4.04 5.72 13.10
CA SER A 230 -4.16 7.17 12.96
C SER A 230 -2.82 7.84 12.63
N MET A 231 -1.73 7.39 13.24
CA MET A 231 -0.39 7.90 12.90
C MET A 231 0.04 7.50 11.49
N ALA A 232 -0.22 6.27 11.06
CA ALA A 232 0.09 5.84 9.70
C ALA A 232 -0.65 6.69 8.65
N ALA A 233 -1.95 6.94 8.86
CA ALA A 233 -2.73 7.81 7.99
C ALA A 233 -2.19 9.25 7.98
N LEU A 234 -1.86 9.80 9.15
CA LEU A 234 -1.29 11.15 9.25
C LEU A 234 0.08 11.24 8.56
N ILE A 235 0.97 10.27 8.76
CA ILE A 235 2.28 10.22 8.11
C ILE A 235 2.12 10.13 6.59
N ALA A 236 1.21 9.28 6.10
CA ALA A 236 0.92 9.16 4.67
C ALA A 236 0.45 10.49 4.06
N LEU A 237 -0.44 11.21 4.76
CA LEU A 237 -0.93 12.52 4.35
C LEU A 237 0.18 13.57 4.31
N LEU A 238 0.95 13.69 5.38
CA LEU A 238 2.01 14.70 5.50
C LEU A 238 3.14 14.46 4.50
N CYS A 239 3.59 13.20 4.35
CA CYS A 239 4.62 12.86 3.39
C CYS A 239 4.10 12.99 1.94
N GLY A 240 2.83 12.65 1.70
CA GLY A 240 2.21 12.84 0.41
C GLY A 240 2.11 14.31 0.02
N PHE A 241 1.65 15.16 0.92
CA PHE A 241 1.60 16.59 0.71
C PHE A 241 3.01 17.20 0.50
N ALA A 242 3.96 16.90 1.39
CA ALA A 242 5.33 17.36 1.28
C ALA A 242 6.00 16.89 -0.02
N GLY A 243 5.82 15.60 -0.38
CA GLY A 243 6.39 15.03 -1.60
C GLY A 243 5.83 15.67 -2.87
N LEU A 244 4.52 16.02 -2.92
CA LEU A 244 3.93 16.75 -4.04
C LEU A 244 4.56 18.15 -4.15
N LEU A 245 4.73 18.86 -3.05
CA LEU A 245 5.39 20.19 -3.06
C LEU A 245 6.84 20.09 -3.51
N PHE A 246 7.61 19.12 -3.01
CA PHE A 246 8.98 18.89 -3.48
C PHE A 246 9.04 18.57 -4.96
N SER A 247 8.11 17.70 -5.44
CA SER A 247 8.01 17.38 -6.86
C SER A 247 7.78 18.61 -7.72
N TYR A 248 6.89 19.49 -7.30
CA TYR A 248 6.57 20.72 -8.02
C TYR A 248 7.76 21.69 -8.08
N HIS A 249 8.43 21.96 -6.94
CA HIS A 249 9.49 22.97 -6.88
C HIS A 249 10.83 22.49 -7.42
N ILE A 250 11.12 21.19 -7.41
CA ILE A 250 12.42 20.63 -7.83
C ILE A 250 12.30 19.92 -9.19
N GLU A 251 11.10 19.88 -9.78
CA GLU A 251 10.82 19.23 -11.08
C GLU A 251 11.21 17.75 -11.13
N ILE A 252 11.00 17.02 -10.02
CA ILE A 252 11.26 15.57 -9.93
C ILE A 252 9.95 14.77 -10.01
N PRO A 253 9.99 13.48 -10.43
CA PRO A 253 8.80 12.65 -10.47
C PRO A 253 8.13 12.55 -9.09
N SER A 254 6.82 12.80 -9.03
CA SER A 254 6.08 12.94 -7.77
C SER A 254 5.97 11.65 -6.96
N GLY A 255 5.82 10.48 -7.59
CA GLY A 255 5.82 9.20 -6.89
C GLY A 255 7.09 8.96 -6.07
N PRO A 256 8.27 8.94 -6.71
CA PRO A 256 9.55 8.86 -6.01
C PRO A 256 9.75 9.93 -4.93
N ALA A 257 9.34 11.19 -5.18
CA ALA A 257 9.46 12.27 -4.21
C ALA A 257 8.69 11.98 -2.91
N ILE A 258 7.45 11.49 -3.03
CA ILE A 258 6.60 11.12 -1.89
C ILE A 258 7.23 9.98 -1.10
N ILE A 259 7.72 8.94 -1.80
CA ILE A 259 8.35 7.78 -1.17
C ILE A 259 9.66 8.16 -0.48
N LEU A 260 10.44 9.07 -1.05
CA LEU A 260 11.64 9.61 -0.40
C LEU A 260 11.29 10.36 0.88
N CYS A 261 10.24 11.19 0.89
CA CYS A 261 9.76 11.84 2.12
C CYS A 261 9.38 10.83 3.20
N CYS A 262 8.63 9.77 2.84
CA CYS A 262 8.31 8.68 3.76
C CYS A 262 9.58 7.96 4.26
N GLY A 263 10.55 7.70 3.37
CA GLY A 263 11.81 7.04 3.69
C GLY A 263 12.68 7.84 4.66
N VAL A 264 12.81 9.15 4.43
CA VAL A 264 13.52 10.05 5.34
C VAL A 264 12.87 10.05 6.73
N LEU A 265 11.54 10.18 6.78
CA LEU A 265 10.81 10.14 8.04
C LEU A 265 10.95 8.78 8.74
N TYR A 266 10.97 7.68 7.99
CA TYR A 266 11.22 6.34 8.51
C TYR A 266 12.61 6.24 9.15
N VAL A 267 13.68 6.66 8.46
CA VAL A 267 15.05 6.65 8.99
C VAL A 267 15.15 7.48 10.27
N PHE A 268 14.57 8.68 10.26
CA PHE A 268 14.47 9.51 11.46
C PHE A 268 13.76 8.76 12.61
N SER A 269 12.65 8.08 12.31
CA SER A 269 11.86 7.34 13.29
C SER A 269 12.59 6.09 13.82
N VAL A 270 13.43 5.45 13.02
CA VAL A 270 14.31 4.34 13.49
C VAL A 270 15.28 4.84 14.55
N VAL A 271 15.82 6.05 14.40
CA VAL A 271 16.75 6.63 15.37
C VAL A 271 16.00 7.07 16.64
N PHE A 272 14.92 7.85 16.49
CA PHE A 272 14.27 8.60 17.58
C PHE A 272 12.94 8.03 18.07
N GLY A 273 12.39 6.99 17.45
CA GLY A 273 11.09 6.42 17.80
C GLY A 273 10.99 6.00 19.27
N TRP A 274 9.88 6.36 19.93
CA TRP A 274 9.73 6.15 21.37
C TRP A 274 9.51 4.70 21.77
N GLU A 275 8.90 3.89 20.93
CA GLU A 275 8.59 2.48 21.26
C GLU A 275 9.62 1.48 20.70
N GLY A 276 10.35 1.85 19.66
CA GLY A 276 11.28 0.91 18.99
C GLY A 276 12.59 1.52 18.52
N GLY A 277 12.81 2.84 18.69
CA GLY A 277 13.99 3.54 18.21
C GLY A 277 15.28 3.13 18.88
N VAL A 278 16.38 3.26 18.14
CA VAL A 278 17.73 2.87 18.59
C VAL A 278 18.12 3.64 19.86
N VAL A 279 17.93 4.96 19.86
CA VAL A 279 18.27 5.83 21.00
C VAL A 279 17.46 5.45 22.24
N THR A 280 16.16 5.22 22.08
CA THR A 280 15.27 4.85 23.20
C THR A 280 15.64 3.50 23.80
N LYS A 281 15.97 2.51 22.96
CA LYS A 281 16.45 1.20 23.42
C LYS A 281 17.78 1.31 24.16
N TRP A 282 18.70 2.14 23.65
CA TRP A 282 20.00 2.36 24.29
C TRP A 282 19.86 3.04 25.66
N LEU A 283 19.00 4.04 25.79
CA LEU A 283 18.70 4.72 27.05
C LEU A 283 18.03 3.78 28.07
N LYS A 284 17.04 2.97 27.65
CA LYS A 284 16.40 1.97 28.51
C LYS A 284 17.38 0.92 29.01
N ARG A 285 18.32 0.46 28.16
CA ARG A 285 19.35 -0.52 28.53
C ARG A 285 20.36 0.03 29.55
N ARG A 286 20.66 1.33 29.52
CA ARG A 286 21.52 1.97 30.54
C ARG A 286 20.84 2.05 31.89
N ARG A 287 19.53 2.36 31.95
CA ARG A 287 18.78 2.43 33.22
C ARG A 287 18.72 1.09 33.95
N HIS A 288 18.62 -0.03 33.23
CA HIS A 288 18.63 -1.38 33.84
C HIS A 288 20.00 -1.87 34.30
N LYS A 289 21.11 -1.21 33.94
CA LYS A 289 22.46 -1.58 34.40
C LYS A 289 22.94 -0.77 35.62
N VAL A 290 22.21 0.25 36.02
CA VAL A 290 22.57 1.17 37.12
C VAL A 290 21.65 0.97 38.34
N GLY A 291 20.65 0.11 38.28
CA GLY A 291 19.82 -0.39 39.39
C GLY A 291 20.08 -1.88 39.62
#